data_4e469a98aaa770ed9e3cc1827c4dd2f8
#
_entry.id   4e469a98aaa770ed9e3cc1827c4dd2f8
#
_cell.length_a   1.000
_cell.length_b   1.000
_cell.length_c   1.000
_cell.angle_alpha   90.00
_cell.angle_beta   90.00
_cell.angle_gamma   90.00
#
_symmetry.space_group_name_H-M   'P 1'
#
loop_
_entity.id
_entity.type
_entity.pdbx_description
1 polymer ?
#
loop_
_entity_poly.entity_id
_entity_poly.type
_entity_poly.pdbx_seq_one_letter_code
_entity_poly.pdbx_strand_id
1 'polypeptide(L)'
;MSDRPRLPEEFLKRAESLPGFDPEEYEKALEKSPVRALRINPCAVCEGGASESGDLDCGTSESGDLKSRAEEIADALPGELKAAGFLPDTFFFDFDHIGQHPLHHAGAFYVQEPSAACPVESVDIKPGMKVLDLCAAPGGKTTQAAGKTGPSGLVAANEVVPSRCRTLVGNIERLAVKNAVVTCLKPEEIAQAYGEFFDVVIVDAPCSGEGMFRKSAAALNEWSVENVLMCAQRQRRILKAAAGCVADGGRMVYSTCTFSLEENEMNVDWFLREHPGFKLVPVPAKIAEKTADGIFFDGCAAADIRLARRFYPFTGEGEGQFFAVMEKRNAGGADVAGDSNSVGGAAPAGGSSGSRGSLKKPARGGGALSALSPDQERISREFLAETVCGDCEKKLKTGRHNNNIIVFERDIPVPESGVFSCGVKLGEIKKGRLVPAHHFFRAYGTEFERKIMLGSDDEECGKYLRGEGFYVNPAKFGESIVPDESGESIVPDESGESAVSAGAGKCENPPGSGQIRDGWAAVLINGYAAGGAKITNGYAKNHYPKGLRRLT
;
A
#
# COMPACT_ATOMS: atom_id res chain seq x y z
N MET A 1 -8.35 29.33 25.29
CA MET A 1 -8.55 29.80 23.91
C MET A 1 -7.20 29.56 23.24
N SER A 2 -7.08 28.54 22.42
CA SER A 2 -5.83 28.22 21.73
C SER A 2 -5.55 29.27 20.65
N ASP A 3 -4.33 29.79 20.64
CA ASP A 3 -3.78 30.69 19.61
C ASP A 3 -3.71 29.95 18.26
N ARG A 4 -4.88 29.70 17.63
CA ARG A 4 -4.89 29.15 16.27
C ARG A 4 -4.56 30.28 15.30
N PRO A 5 -3.66 30.05 14.34
CA PRO A 5 -3.37 31.04 13.34
C PRO A 5 -4.65 31.37 12.54
N ARG A 6 -4.90 32.64 12.34
CA ARG A 6 -6.06 33.15 11.61
C ARG A 6 -5.95 32.76 10.13
N LEU A 7 -7.08 32.35 9.51
CA LEU A 7 -7.11 32.08 8.07
C LEU A 7 -6.71 33.33 7.27
N PRO A 8 -5.94 33.17 6.17
CA PRO A 8 -5.61 34.28 5.30
C PRO A 8 -6.86 34.92 4.69
N GLU A 9 -6.98 36.25 4.75
CA GLU A 9 -8.15 36.95 4.16
C GLU A 9 -8.35 36.65 2.68
N GLU A 10 -7.27 36.55 1.92
CA GLU A 10 -7.33 36.22 0.50
C GLU A 10 -7.82 34.80 0.25
N PHE A 11 -7.49 33.85 1.13
CA PHE A 11 -8.08 32.51 1.06
C PHE A 11 -9.60 32.59 1.22
N LEU A 12 -10.10 33.26 2.27
CA LEU A 12 -11.54 33.36 2.52
C LEU A 12 -12.27 34.01 1.35
N LYS A 13 -11.79 35.13 0.83
CA LYS A 13 -12.38 35.81 -0.34
C LYS A 13 -12.45 34.92 -1.58
N ARG A 14 -11.44 34.10 -1.80
CA ARG A 14 -11.39 33.15 -2.93
C ARG A 14 -12.33 31.97 -2.70
N ALA A 15 -12.35 31.42 -1.49
CA ALA A 15 -13.18 30.31 -1.11
C ALA A 15 -14.68 30.66 -1.15
N GLU A 16 -15.08 31.86 -0.72
CA GLU A 16 -16.46 32.39 -0.85
C GLU A 16 -16.97 32.42 -2.30
N SER A 17 -16.07 32.58 -3.26
CA SER A 17 -16.43 32.57 -4.68
C SER A 17 -16.63 31.18 -5.26
N LEU A 18 -16.31 30.09 -4.51
CA LEU A 18 -16.43 28.73 -4.98
C LEU A 18 -17.86 28.21 -4.76
N PRO A 19 -18.57 27.80 -5.82
CA PRO A 19 -19.89 27.19 -5.67
C PRO A 19 -19.85 25.97 -4.74
N GLY A 20 -20.72 25.96 -3.73
CA GLY A 20 -20.83 24.86 -2.76
C GLY A 20 -19.80 24.89 -1.62
N PHE A 21 -18.92 25.89 -1.56
CA PHE A 21 -18.08 26.15 -0.38
C PHE A 21 -18.84 27.09 0.57
N ASP A 22 -18.93 26.69 1.84
CA ASP A 22 -19.53 27.49 2.91
C ASP A 22 -18.43 27.91 3.88
N PRO A 23 -18.01 29.20 3.90
CA PRO A 23 -16.95 29.68 4.78
C PRO A 23 -17.25 29.51 6.26
N GLU A 24 -18.50 29.75 6.69
CA GLU A 24 -18.89 29.65 8.11
C GLU A 24 -18.84 28.18 8.56
N GLU A 25 -19.38 27.26 7.75
CA GLU A 25 -19.30 25.83 8.05
C GLU A 25 -17.86 25.31 7.99
N TYR A 26 -17.01 25.87 7.10
CA TYR A 26 -15.60 25.55 7.04
C TYR A 26 -14.87 25.99 8.32
N GLU A 27 -15.10 27.22 8.80
CA GLU A 27 -14.51 27.69 10.05
C GLU A 27 -14.95 26.84 11.25
N LYS A 28 -16.25 26.51 11.34
CA LYS A 28 -16.79 25.59 12.37
C LYS A 28 -16.16 24.20 12.28
N ALA A 29 -15.90 23.71 11.04
CA ALA A 29 -15.23 22.43 10.86
C ALA A 29 -13.78 22.46 11.33
N LEU A 30 -13.07 23.58 11.17
CA LEU A 30 -11.69 23.74 11.66
C LEU A 30 -11.60 23.74 13.20
N GLU A 31 -12.69 24.06 13.91
CA GLU A 31 -12.74 24.00 15.38
C GLU A 31 -12.82 22.57 15.92
N LYS A 32 -13.31 21.64 15.09
CA LYS A 32 -13.44 20.22 15.46
C LYS A 32 -12.10 19.49 15.32
N SER A 33 -11.95 18.40 16.05
CA SER A 33 -10.81 17.50 15.88
C SER A 33 -10.76 16.96 14.43
N PRO A 34 -9.56 16.77 13.86
CA PRO A 34 -9.41 16.15 12.55
C PRO A 34 -10.09 14.78 12.48
N VAL A 35 -10.65 14.45 11.33
CA VAL A 35 -11.23 13.13 11.09
C VAL A 35 -10.14 12.06 11.16
N ARG A 36 -10.39 11.04 11.98
CA ARG A 36 -9.47 9.92 12.19
C ARG A 36 -10.07 8.66 11.61
N ALA A 37 -9.33 8.01 10.74
CA ALA A 37 -9.71 6.70 10.22
C ALA A 37 -8.47 5.83 9.97
N LEU A 38 -8.70 4.54 9.93
CA LEU A 38 -7.73 3.53 9.53
C LEU A 38 -8.27 2.74 8.35
N ARG A 39 -7.35 2.26 7.53
CA ARG A 39 -7.62 1.35 6.44
C ARG A 39 -6.97 0.01 6.74
N ILE A 40 -7.77 -1.06 6.71
CA ILE A 40 -7.26 -2.44 6.87
C ILE A 40 -6.24 -2.73 5.76
N ASN A 41 -5.16 -3.40 6.12
CA ASN A 41 -4.12 -3.74 5.17
C ASN A 41 -4.35 -5.13 4.55
N PRO A 42 -4.78 -5.23 3.28
CA PRO A 42 -4.99 -6.53 2.64
C PRO A 42 -3.69 -7.29 2.32
N CYS A 43 -2.54 -6.59 2.28
CA CYS A 43 -1.23 -7.25 2.06
C CYS A 43 -0.71 -8.00 3.29
N ALA A 44 -1.20 -7.70 4.50
CA ALA A 44 -0.79 -8.39 5.71
C ALA A 44 -1.63 -9.67 5.85
N VAL A 45 -0.98 -10.82 5.73
CA VAL A 45 -1.59 -12.13 5.97
C VAL A 45 -1.62 -12.39 7.48
N CYS A 46 -2.77 -12.83 8.02
CA CYS A 46 -2.91 -13.27 9.41
C CYS A 46 -2.84 -14.80 9.45
N GLU A 47 -2.02 -15.36 10.35
CA GLU A 47 -1.99 -16.81 10.57
C GLU A 47 -3.26 -17.24 11.31
N GLY A 48 -4.00 -18.19 10.74
CA GLY A 48 -5.29 -18.64 11.27
C GLY A 48 -6.52 -18.18 10.49
N GLY A 49 -6.40 -17.20 9.62
CA GLY A 49 -7.44 -16.76 8.68
C GLY A 49 -7.41 -17.60 7.38
N ALA A 50 -7.57 -18.92 7.49
CA ALA A 50 -7.54 -19.79 6.32
C ALA A 50 -8.85 -19.68 5.52
N SER A 51 -8.78 -19.22 4.27
CA SER A 51 -9.72 -19.68 3.25
C SER A 51 -9.44 -21.17 2.99
N GLU A 52 -10.46 -22.02 2.98
CA GLU A 52 -10.37 -23.47 2.72
C GLU A 52 -9.86 -23.83 1.31
N SER A 53 -9.54 -22.87 0.46
CA SER A 53 -8.91 -23.05 -0.85
C SER A 53 -7.43 -22.69 -0.75
N GLY A 54 -6.56 -23.69 -0.90
CA GLY A 54 -5.10 -23.59 -0.77
C GLY A 54 -4.38 -22.68 -1.79
N ASP A 55 -5.08 -21.78 -2.45
CA ASP A 55 -4.54 -20.69 -3.23
C ASP A 55 -4.67 -19.39 -2.42
N LEU A 56 -3.58 -18.97 -1.79
CA LEU A 56 -3.41 -17.65 -1.18
C LEU A 56 -3.41 -16.57 -2.30
N ASP A 57 -4.55 -16.37 -2.93
CA ASP A 57 -4.75 -15.25 -3.84
C ASP A 57 -5.08 -14.00 -3.03
N CYS A 58 -4.04 -13.30 -2.59
CA CYS A 58 -4.12 -12.01 -1.86
C CYS A 58 -4.83 -10.89 -2.67
N GLY A 59 -5.39 -11.20 -3.83
CA GLY A 59 -6.06 -10.24 -4.72
C GLY A 59 -7.58 -10.32 -4.73
N THR A 60 -8.17 -11.37 -4.15
CA THR A 60 -9.62 -11.58 -4.09
C THR A 60 -10.08 -11.80 -2.65
N SER A 61 -9.77 -10.85 -1.73
CA SER A 61 -10.48 -10.88 -0.46
C SER A 61 -11.96 -10.60 -0.75
N GLU A 62 -12.78 -11.65 -0.76
CA GLU A 62 -14.22 -11.50 -0.73
C GLU A 62 -14.60 -10.59 0.45
N SER A 63 -15.66 -9.83 0.33
CA SER A 63 -16.09 -8.88 1.37
C SER A 63 -16.21 -9.48 2.78
N GLY A 64 -16.31 -10.80 2.88
CA GLY A 64 -16.32 -11.58 4.12
C GLY A 64 -15.00 -11.62 4.87
N ASP A 65 -13.87 -11.78 4.17
CA ASP A 65 -12.52 -11.81 4.78
C ASP A 65 -12.13 -10.44 5.38
N LEU A 66 -12.38 -9.35 4.67
CA LEU A 66 -12.10 -7.99 5.19
C LEU A 66 -12.94 -7.67 6.44
N LYS A 67 -14.18 -8.14 6.49
CA LYS A 67 -15.05 -7.93 7.64
C LYS A 67 -14.56 -8.70 8.87
N SER A 68 -14.24 -9.99 8.72
CA SER A 68 -13.67 -10.80 9.80
C SER A 68 -12.38 -10.21 10.36
N ARG A 69 -11.49 -9.76 9.48
CA ARG A 69 -10.23 -9.11 9.87
C ARG A 69 -10.45 -7.76 10.56
N ALA A 70 -11.46 -7.01 10.14
CA ALA A 70 -11.82 -5.76 10.80
C ALA A 70 -12.35 -6.01 12.22
N GLU A 71 -13.14 -7.06 12.43
CA GLU A 71 -13.63 -7.50 13.73
C GLU A 71 -12.47 -7.93 14.64
N GLU A 72 -11.54 -8.78 14.17
CA GLU A 72 -10.34 -9.19 14.92
C GLU A 72 -9.45 -7.99 15.33
N ILE A 73 -9.28 -7.02 14.42
CA ILE A 73 -8.51 -5.81 14.72
C ILE A 73 -9.26 -4.93 15.73
N ALA A 74 -10.59 -4.80 15.59
CA ALA A 74 -11.43 -4.02 16.50
C ALA A 74 -11.38 -4.57 17.93
N ASP A 75 -11.45 -5.90 18.10
CA ASP A 75 -11.38 -6.57 19.40
C ASP A 75 -10.05 -6.33 20.13
N ALA A 76 -8.97 -6.08 19.37
CA ALA A 76 -7.64 -5.80 19.92
C ALA A 76 -7.36 -4.30 20.15
N LEU A 77 -8.24 -3.41 19.71
CA LEU A 77 -8.06 -1.95 19.85
C LEU A 77 -8.80 -1.41 21.09
N PRO A 78 -8.35 -0.28 21.66
CA PRO A 78 -8.91 0.25 22.91
C PRO A 78 -10.30 0.90 22.76
N GLY A 79 -10.88 0.95 21.55
CA GLY A 79 -12.15 1.60 21.28
C GLY A 79 -12.85 1.08 20.04
N GLU A 80 -14.03 1.59 19.78
CA GLU A 80 -14.90 1.15 18.67
C GLU A 80 -14.37 1.57 17.29
N LEU A 81 -14.52 0.68 16.29
CA LEU A 81 -14.32 0.96 14.88
C LEU A 81 -15.68 1.09 14.18
N LYS A 82 -15.91 2.24 13.51
CA LYS A 82 -17.13 2.48 12.73
C LYS A 82 -16.81 2.48 11.24
N ALA A 83 -17.43 1.59 10.48
CA ALA A 83 -17.22 1.53 9.02
C ALA A 83 -17.58 2.85 8.34
N ALA A 84 -16.73 3.30 7.40
CA ALA A 84 -16.98 4.52 6.63
C ALA A 84 -18.13 4.38 5.63
N GLY A 85 -18.53 3.14 5.27
CA GLY A 85 -19.68 2.84 4.43
C GLY A 85 -19.47 3.07 2.93
N PHE A 86 -18.79 4.12 2.53
CA PHE A 86 -18.46 4.44 1.14
C PHE A 86 -17.08 3.92 0.69
N LEU A 87 -16.25 3.48 1.64
CA LEU A 87 -14.97 2.82 1.42
C LEU A 87 -14.99 1.44 2.09
N PRO A 88 -14.65 0.36 1.36
CA PRO A 88 -14.91 -1.01 1.84
C PRO A 88 -14.00 -1.45 2.99
N ASP A 89 -12.81 -0.86 3.12
CA ASP A 89 -11.73 -1.26 4.03
C ASP A 89 -11.39 -0.20 5.08
N THR A 90 -12.22 0.86 5.19
CA THR A 90 -11.92 2.07 5.99
C THR A 90 -12.90 2.22 7.14
N PHE A 91 -12.33 2.48 8.33
CA PHE A 91 -13.07 2.59 9.59
C PHE A 91 -12.67 3.84 10.35
N PHE A 92 -13.66 4.60 10.84
CA PHE A 92 -13.45 5.71 11.77
C PHE A 92 -13.11 5.17 13.16
N PHE A 93 -12.32 5.92 13.91
CA PHE A 93 -12.00 5.66 15.31
C PHE A 93 -11.88 6.97 16.10
N ASP A 94 -12.13 6.90 17.41
CA ASP A 94 -12.05 8.05 18.30
C ASP A 94 -11.29 7.71 19.59
N PHE A 95 -10.02 7.30 19.44
CA PHE A 95 -9.11 7.07 20.56
C PHE A 95 -7.68 7.49 20.17
N ASP A 96 -6.86 7.80 21.18
CA ASP A 96 -5.51 8.32 20.98
C ASP A 96 -4.46 7.22 20.80
N HIS A 97 -3.28 7.62 20.33
CA HIS A 97 -2.07 6.79 20.28
C HIS A 97 -2.14 5.55 19.40
N ILE A 98 -3.09 5.46 18.45
CA ILE A 98 -3.22 4.30 17.54
C ILE A 98 -1.92 3.97 16.80
N GLY A 99 -1.10 4.98 16.45
CA GLY A 99 0.21 4.80 15.83
C GLY A 99 1.24 4.08 16.72
N GLN A 100 0.97 3.99 18.01
CA GLN A 100 1.80 3.27 18.99
C GLN A 100 1.29 1.85 19.27
N HIS A 101 0.09 1.50 18.78
CA HIS A 101 -0.50 0.20 19.02
C HIS A 101 0.33 -0.93 18.35
N PRO A 102 0.51 -2.10 19.01
CA PRO A 102 1.27 -3.23 18.44
C PRO A 102 0.82 -3.64 17.04
N LEU A 103 -0.47 -3.66 16.76
CA LEU A 103 -1.01 -3.98 15.43
C LEU A 103 -0.65 -2.95 14.36
N HIS A 104 -0.50 -1.65 14.71
CA HIS A 104 0.04 -0.65 13.78
C HIS A 104 1.50 -0.97 13.43
N HIS A 105 2.32 -1.32 14.42
CA HIS A 105 3.68 -1.77 14.22
C HIS A 105 3.74 -3.08 13.41
N ALA A 106 2.81 -3.99 13.64
CA ALA A 106 2.63 -5.21 12.86
C ALA A 106 1.99 -4.97 11.47
N GLY A 107 1.63 -3.72 11.11
CA GLY A 107 1.11 -3.34 9.79
C GLY A 107 -0.25 -3.93 9.45
N ALA A 108 -1.05 -4.30 10.43
CA ALA A 108 -2.41 -4.79 10.24
C ALA A 108 -3.29 -3.72 9.56
N PHE A 109 -2.97 -2.44 9.75
CA PHE A 109 -3.68 -1.31 9.16
C PHE A 109 -2.77 -0.11 8.86
N TYR A 110 -3.28 0.81 8.07
CA TYR A 110 -2.70 2.12 7.77
C TYR A 110 -3.63 3.24 8.27
N VAL A 111 -3.11 4.22 9.01
CA VAL A 111 -3.89 5.37 9.44
C VAL A 111 -4.01 6.34 8.27
N GLN A 112 -5.22 6.49 7.75
CA GLN A 112 -5.53 7.33 6.58
C GLN A 112 -6.94 7.88 6.71
N GLU A 113 -7.09 9.19 6.56
CA GLU A 113 -8.42 9.77 6.53
C GLU A 113 -9.16 9.43 5.22
N PRO A 114 -10.51 9.31 5.25
CA PRO A 114 -11.24 8.71 4.14
C PRO A 114 -11.15 9.48 2.83
N SER A 115 -11.17 10.83 2.86
CA SER A 115 -11.13 11.61 1.60
C SER A 115 -9.84 11.37 0.83
N ALA A 116 -8.70 11.16 1.51
CA ALA A 116 -7.42 10.83 0.87
C ALA A 116 -7.38 9.41 0.26
N ALA A 117 -8.29 8.50 0.68
CA ALA A 117 -8.40 7.16 0.11
C ALA A 117 -9.32 7.12 -1.14
N CYS A 118 -10.27 8.05 -1.27
CA CYS A 118 -11.23 8.12 -2.37
C CYS A 118 -10.61 8.11 -3.77
N PRO A 119 -9.50 8.84 -4.06
CA PRO A 119 -8.91 8.82 -5.40
C PRO A 119 -8.55 7.42 -5.89
N VAL A 120 -7.90 6.61 -5.05
CA VAL A 120 -7.51 5.23 -5.41
C VAL A 120 -8.72 4.31 -5.51
N GLU A 121 -9.73 4.49 -4.66
CA GLU A 121 -10.98 3.74 -4.73
C GLU A 121 -11.75 4.01 -6.03
N SER A 122 -11.58 5.22 -6.58
CA SER A 122 -12.33 5.67 -7.76
C SER A 122 -11.78 5.17 -9.11
N VAL A 123 -10.57 4.61 -9.18
CA VAL A 123 -9.95 4.19 -10.45
C VAL A 123 -10.11 2.71 -10.79
N ASP A 124 -10.85 1.95 -9.97
CA ASP A 124 -11.19 0.55 -10.24
C ASP A 124 -9.98 -0.35 -10.50
N ILE A 125 -8.99 -0.32 -9.61
CA ILE A 125 -7.80 -1.17 -9.68
C ILE A 125 -8.20 -2.63 -9.47
N LYS A 126 -7.75 -3.50 -10.38
CA LYS A 126 -7.99 -4.95 -10.34
C LYS A 126 -6.71 -5.73 -10.03
N PRO A 127 -6.84 -6.97 -9.51
CA PRO A 127 -5.70 -7.88 -9.37
C PRO A 127 -4.91 -8.04 -10.67
N GLY A 128 -3.60 -8.04 -10.58
CA GLY A 128 -2.69 -8.17 -11.72
C GLY A 128 -2.37 -6.89 -12.48
N MET A 129 -3.07 -5.78 -12.22
CA MET A 129 -2.80 -4.49 -12.88
C MET A 129 -1.43 -3.93 -12.49
N LYS A 130 -0.88 -3.12 -13.40
CA LYS A 130 0.33 -2.32 -13.22
C LYS A 130 -0.07 -0.90 -12.87
N VAL A 131 0.30 -0.45 -11.70
CA VAL A 131 -0.05 0.87 -11.17
C VAL A 131 1.20 1.71 -10.98
N LEU A 132 1.16 2.97 -11.40
CA LEU A 132 2.14 3.99 -11.06
C LEU A 132 1.52 4.98 -10.06
N ASP A 133 2.19 5.17 -8.92
CA ASP A 133 1.95 6.31 -8.02
C ASP A 133 3.09 7.31 -8.21
N LEU A 134 2.80 8.43 -8.90
CA LEU A 134 3.84 9.33 -9.41
C LEU A 134 4.37 10.32 -8.36
N CYS A 135 3.60 10.56 -7.27
CA CYS A 135 3.94 11.45 -6.15
C CYS A 135 3.68 10.74 -4.83
N ALA A 136 4.32 9.60 -4.63
CA ALA A 136 3.87 8.51 -3.76
C ALA A 136 3.99 8.74 -2.24
N ALA A 137 4.99 9.54 -1.79
CA ALA A 137 5.23 9.65 -0.36
C ALA A 137 4.12 10.42 0.39
N PRO A 138 3.71 9.96 1.56
CA PRO A 138 4.35 8.94 2.42
C PRO A 138 3.96 7.48 2.13
N GLY A 139 3.05 7.17 1.19
CA GLY A 139 2.73 5.82 0.78
C GLY A 139 1.29 5.35 1.05
N GLY A 140 0.39 6.24 1.48
CA GLY A 140 -1.01 5.89 1.76
C GLY A 140 -1.73 5.37 0.51
N LYS A 141 -1.65 6.09 -0.60
CA LYS A 141 -2.24 5.70 -1.89
C LYS A 141 -1.48 4.53 -2.54
N THR A 142 -0.15 4.54 -2.44
CA THR A 142 0.70 3.42 -2.90
C THR A 142 0.32 2.09 -2.28
N THR A 143 0.18 2.04 -0.95
CA THR A 143 -0.12 0.80 -0.23
C THR A 143 -1.58 0.38 -0.39
N GLN A 144 -2.49 1.32 -0.62
CA GLN A 144 -3.86 1.03 -1.02
C GLN A 144 -3.90 0.38 -2.41
N ALA A 145 -3.19 0.94 -3.37
CA ALA A 145 -3.07 0.37 -4.71
C ALA A 145 -2.43 -1.03 -4.68
N ALA A 146 -1.38 -1.23 -3.86
CA ALA A 146 -0.71 -2.52 -3.71
C ALA A 146 -1.65 -3.61 -3.19
N GLY A 147 -2.52 -3.29 -2.23
CA GLY A 147 -3.54 -4.20 -1.75
C GLY A 147 -4.56 -4.60 -2.82
N LYS A 148 -4.95 -3.65 -3.68
CA LYS A 148 -5.91 -3.91 -4.77
C LYS A 148 -5.30 -4.69 -5.94
N THR A 149 -4.04 -4.43 -6.29
CA THR A 149 -3.36 -5.16 -7.36
C THR A 149 -3.00 -6.59 -6.97
N GLY A 150 -2.93 -6.86 -5.68
CA GLY A 150 -2.50 -8.14 -5.15
C GLY A 150 -1.06 -8.53 -5.56
N PRO A 151 -0.59 -9.72 -5.19
CA PRO A 151 0.77 -10.17 -5.51
C PRO A 151 0.97 -10.39 -7.02
N SER A 152 -0.12 -10.56 -7.77
CA SER A 152 -0.08 -10.68 -9.23
C SER A 152 0.09 -9.36 -9.97
N GLY A 153 -0.04 -8.21 -9.32
CA GLY A 153 0.15 -6.89 -9.90
C GLY A 153 1.54 -6.30 -9.69
N LEU A 154 1.69 -5.04 -10.07
CA LEU A 154 2.91 -4.24 -9.87
C LEU A 154 2.53 -2.85 -9.40
N VAL A 155 3.22 -2.32 -8.41
CA VAL A 155 3.13 -0.92 -8.03
C VAL A 155 4.50 -0.25 -8.19
N ALA A 156 4.61 0.67 -9.14
CA ALA A 156 5.74 1.59 -9.22
C ALA A 156 5.39 2.87 -8.43
N ALA A 157 6.21 3.21 -7.45
CA ALA A 157 5.98 4.35 -6.56
C ALA A 157 7.14 5.33 -6.68
N ASN A 158 6.87 6.53 -7.18
CA ASN A 158 7.90 7.55 -7.40
C ASN A 158 7.79 8.70 -6.41
N GLU A 159 8.92 9.19 -5.94
CA GLU A 159 9.02 10.38 -5.10
C GLU A 159 10.34 11.11 -5.40
N VAL A 160 10.28 12.39 -5.73
CA VAL A 160 11.48 13.18 -6.14
C VAL A 160 12.41 13.54 -4.97
N VAL A 161 11.92 13.47 -3.73
CA VAL A 161 12.68 13.87 -2.54
C VAL A 161 13.23 12.64 -1.82
N PRO A 162 14.57 12.44 -1.76
CA PRO A 162 15.17 11.22 -1.17
C PRO A 162 14.80 10.96 0.29
N SER A 163 14.59 12.00 1.10
CA SER A 163 14.14 11.83 2.49
C SER A 163 12.73 11.26 2.56
N ARG A 164 11.82 11.71 1.68
CA ARG A 164 10.46 11.21 1.57
C ARG A 164 10.41 9.79 0.98
N CYS A 165 11.32 9.45 0.05
CA CYS A 165 11.48 8.05 -0.42
C CYS A 165 11.75 7.09 0.75
N ARG A 166 12.57 7.48 1.73
CA ARG A 166 12.82 6.65 2.93
C ARG A 166 11.55 6.38 3.73
N THR A 167 10.71 7.40 3.92
CA THR A 167 9.41 7.25 4.59
C THR A 167 8.49 6.32 3.81
N LEU A 168 8.42 6.48 2.49
CA LEU A 168 7.65 5.62 1.58
C LEU A 168 8.10 4.16 1.69
N VAL A 169 9.41 3.87 1.59
CA VAL A 169 9.96 2.53 1.76
C VAL A 169 9.63 1.96 3.14
N GLY A 170 9.75 2.77 4.20
CA GLY A 170 9.38 2.34 5.56
C GLY A 170 7.92 1.89 5.68
N ASN A 171 6.98 2.59 5.01
CA ASN A 171 5.57 2.18 4.98
C ASN A 171 5.32 0.96 4.09
N ILE A 172 6.01 0.83 2.95
CA ILE A 172 5.97 -0.35 2.09
C ILE A 172 6.45 -1.58 2.88
N GLU A 173 7.59 -1.48 3.57
CA GLU A 173 8.12 -2.55 4.42
C GLU A 173 7.18 -2.89 5.59
N ARG A 174 6.65 -1.86 6.30
CA ARG A 174 5.73 -2.04 7.42
C ARG A 174 4.43 -2.73 7.03
N LEU A 175 3.92 -2.45 5.84
CA LEU A 175 2.68 -3.03 5.34
C LEU A 175 2.89 -4.32 4.52
N ALA A 176 4.10 -4.90 4.56
CA ALA A 176 4.43 -6.17 3.93
C ALA A 176 4.19 -6.21 2.40
N VAL A 177 4.29 -5.07 1.71
CA VAL A 177 4.07 -5.00 0.26
C VAL A 177 5.22 -5.71 -0.48
N LYS A 178 4.89 -6.74 -1.27
CA LYS A 178 5.86 -7.61 -1.97
C LYS A 178 6.16 -7.16 -3.40
N ASN A 179 5.23 -6.46 -4.04
CA ASN A 179 5.20 -6.17 -5.49
C ASN A 179 5.53 -4.71 -5.83
N ALA A 180 6.29 -4.01 -4.98
CA ALA A 180 6.59 -2.59 -5.17
C ALA A 180 8.00 -2.33 -5.75
N VAL A 181 8.09 -1.29 -6.60
CA VAL A 181 9.32 -0.63 -7.02
C VAL A 181 9.26 0.81 -6.59
N VAL A 182 10.22 1.28 -5.81
CA VAL A 182 10.34 2.69 -5.42
C VAL A 182 11.43 3.34 -6.25
N THR A 183 11.11 4.48 -6.86
CA THR A 183 12.03 5.29 -7.65
C THR A 183 12.18 6.69 -7.06
N CYS A 184 13.35 7.29 -7.30
CA CYS A 184 13.62 8.68 -6.93
C CYS A 184 14.01 9.46 -8.18
N LEU A 185 13.02 9.74 -9.03
CA LEU A 185 13.18 10.31 -10.37
C LEU A 185 12.22 11.49 -10.55
N LYS A 186 12.54 12.37 -11.50
CA LYS A 186 11.58 13.38 -11.95
C LYS A 186 10.47 12.72 -12.76
N PRO A 187 9.24 13.27 -12.78
CA PRO A 187 8.12 12.71 -13.53
C PRO A 187 8.44 12.44 -15.01
N GLU A 188 9.21 13.33 -15.65
CA GLU A 188 9.62 13.19 -17.05
C GLU A 188 10.58 12.02 -17.27
N GLU A 189 11.44 11.72 -16.29
CA GLU A 189 12.37 10.59 -16.33
C GLU A 189 11.58 9.26 -16.16
N ILE A 190 10.52 9.25 -15.35
CA ILE A 190 9.60 8.10 -15.25
C ILE A 190 8.89 7.86 -16.58
N ALA A 191 8.34 8.90 -17.22
CA ALA A 191 7.70 8.78 -18.53
C ALA A 191 8.68 8.27 -19.61
N GLN A 192 9.92 8.72 -19.56
CA GLN A 192 10.96 8.25 -20.48
C GLN A 192 11.34 6.77 -20.23
N ALA A 193 11.37 6.33 -18.95
CA ALA A 193 11.78 4.99 -18.57
C ALA A 193 10.72 3.92 -18.89
N TYR A 194 9.46 4.22 -18.64
CA TYR A 194 8.37 3.25 -18.77
C TYR A 194 7.51 3.45 -20.01
N GLY A 195 7.32 4.70 -20.48
CA GLY A 195 6.35 4.99 -21.54
C GLY A 195 4.93 4.58 -21.15
N GLU A 196 4.09 4.30 -22.11
CA GLU A 196 2.68 3.89 -21.95
C GLU A 196 2.53 2.47 -21.38
N PHE A 197 2.96 2.27 -20.14
CA PHE A 197 3.12 0.95 -19.54
C PHE A 197 2.05 0.60 -18.50
N PHE A 198 1.48 1.62 -17.81
CA PHE A 198 0.65 1.40 -16.63
C PHE A 198 -0.84 1.40 -16.97
N ASP A 199 -1.56 0.42 -16.40
CA ASP A 199 -3.02 0.32 -16.52
C ASP A 199 -3.71 1.44 -15.70
N VAL A 200 -3.07 1.85 -14.59
CA VAL A 200 -3.52 2.97 -13.75
C VAL A 200 -2.34 3.86 -13.36
N VAL A 201 -2.54 5.18 -13.44
CA VAL A 201 -1.60 6.19 -12.95
C VAL A 201 -2.27 7.05 -11.88
N ILE A 202 -1.68 7.11 -10.69
CA ILE A 202 -2.11 7.93 -9.57
C ILE A 202 -1.22 9.18 -9.53
N VAL A 203 -1.84 10.36 -9.53
CA VAL A 203 -1.17 11.66 -9.44
C VAL A 203 -1.75 12.42 -8.26
N ASP A 204 -1.29 12.09 -7.04
CA ASP A 204 -1.59 12.89 -5.84
C ASP A 204 -0.59 14.04 -5.77
N ALA A 205 -0.93 15.11 -6.45
CA ALA A 205 0.04 16.14 -6.80
C ALA A 205 0.40 17.05 -5.60
N PRO A 206 1.66 17.49 -5.50
CA PRO A 206 2.00 18.52 -4.53
C PRO A 206 1.22 19.79 -4.82
N CYS A 207 0.53 20.33 -3.81
CA CYS A 207 -0.43 21.43 -3.92
C CYS A 207 -0.26 22.47 -2.81
N SER A 208 -1.05 23.53 -2.83
CA SER A 208 -1.06 24.59 -1.81
C SER A 208 -1.56 24.12 -0.43
N GLY A 209 -2.30 23.00 -0.37
CA GLY A 209 -2.61 22.30 0.89
C GLY A 209 -3.73 22.94 1.72
N GLU A 210 -4.70 23.60 1.13
CA GLU A 210 -5.82 24.27 1.82
C GLU A 210 -6.65 23.32 2.68
N GLY A 211 -6.81 22.05 2.25
CA GLY A 211 -7.46 20.99 3.04
C GLY A 211 -6.60 20.50 4.21
N MET A 212 -5.37 20.99 4.36
CA MET A 212 -4.49 20.62 5.46
C MET A 212 -4.43 21.65 6.59
N PHE A 213 -5.14 22.77 6.49
CA PHE A 213 -5.08 23.86 7.48
C PHE A 213 -5.43 23.42 8.88
N ARG A 214 -6.36 22.48 9.05
CA ARG A 214 -6.70 21.89 10.36
C ARG A 214 -5.57 21.04 10.97
N LYS A 215 -4.76 20.41 10.10
CA LYS A 215 -3.71 19.45 10.51
C LYS A 215 -2.30 20.05 10.55
N SER A 216 -2.05 21.12 9.81
CA SER A 216 -0.71 21.66 9.59
C SER A 216 -0.67 23.18 9.65
N ALA A 217 -0.12 23.71 10.71
CA ALA A 217 0.18 25.13 10.81
C ALA A 217 1.18 25.60 9.73
N ALA A 218 2.08 24.73 9.27
CA ALA A 218 3.00 25.03 8.20
C ALA A 218 2.25 25.28 6.87
N ALA A 219 1.26 24.45 6.53
CA ALA A 219 0.44 24.64 5.33
C ALA A 219 -0.27 26.01 5.34
N LEU A 220 -0.78 26.41 6.49
CA LEU A 220 -1.43 27.70 6.67
C LEU A 220 -0.45 28.87 6.54
N ASN A 221 0.74 28.77 7.13
CA ASN A 221 1.76 29.82 7.11
C ASN A 221 2.44 29.99 5.74
N GLU A 222 2.53 28.93 4.95
CA GLU A 222 3.17 28.92 3.63
C GLU A 222 2.17 29.24 2.50
N TRP A 223 0.87 29.32 2.82
CA TRP A 223 -0.15 29.57 1.82
C TRP A 223 -0.08 31.00 1.30
N SER A 224 -0.13 31.17 0.00
CA SER A 224 -0.33 32.45 -0.70
C SER A 224 -0.89 32.21 -2.10
N VAL A 225 -1.44 33.24 -2.73
CA VAL A 225 -1.94 33.16 -4.10
C VAL A 225 -0.81 32.77 -5.07
N GLU A 226 0.39 33.32 -4.86
CA GLU A 226 1.57 32.99 -5.67
C GLU A 226 1.93 31.53 -5.55
N ASN A 227 1.83 30.95 -4.33
CA ASN A 227 2.07 29.52 -4.11
C ASN A 227 1.04 28.66 -4.83
N VAL A 228 -0.24 29.04 -4.80
CA VAL A 228 -1.32 28.37 -5.57
C VAL A 228 -0.96 28.32 -7.06
N LEU A 229 -0.59 29.47 -7.65
CA LEU A 229 -0.24 29.56 -9.07
C LEU A 229 1.03 28.75 -9.43
N MET A 230 2.05 28.78 -8.56
CA MET A 230 3.26 27.96 -8.74
C MET A 230 2.94 26.46 -8.65
N CYS A 231 2.08 26.07 -7.74
CA CYS A 231 1.63 24.67 -7.61
C CYS A 231 0.85 24.24 -8.86
N ALA A 232 -0.08 25.05 -9.35
CA ALA A 232 -0.83 24.76 -10.56
C ALA A 232 0.08 24.53 -11.78
N GLN A 233 1.10 25.37 -11.97
CA GLN A 233 2.09 25.20 -13.05
C GLN A 233 2.94 23.91 -12.88
N ARG A 234 3.33 23.58 -11.64
CA ARG A 234 4.07 22.35 -11.34
C ARG A 234 3.22 21.13 -11.66
N GLN A 235 1.96 21.15 -11.28
CA GLN A 235 1.00 20.08 -11.50
C GLN A 235 0.78 19.81 -12.99
N ARG A 236 0.72 20.86 -13.84
CA ARG A 236 0.63 20.69 -15.31
C ARG A 236 1.82 19.93 -15.87
N ARG A 237 3.04 20.17 -15.38
CA ARG A 237 4.23 19.39 -15.80
C ARG A 237 4.13 17.94 -15.38
N ILE A 238 3.66 17.69 -14.15
CA ILE A 238 3.45 16.33 -13.64
C ILE A 238 2.39 15.61 -14.46
N LEU A 239 1.24 16.23 -14.71
CA LEU A 239 0.15 15.69 -15.52
C LEU A 239 0.59 15.34 -16.94
N LYS A 240 1.38 16.21 -17.58
CA LYS A 240 1.95 15.95 -18.92
C LYS A 240 2.83 14.70 -18.92
N ALA A 241 3.68 14.53 -17.92
CA ALA A 241 4.50 13.33 -17.78
C ALA A 241 3.65 12.09 -17.49
N ALA A 242 2.66 12.21 -16.61
CA ALA A 242 1.72 11.14 -16.26
C ALA A 242 0.95 10.60 -17.48
N ALA A 243 0.50 11.49 -18.38
CA ALA A 243 -0.20 11.10 -19.62
C ALA A 243 0.63 10.15 -20.48
N GLY A 244 1.96 10.34 -20.53
CA GLY A 244 2.88 9.46 -21.26
C GLY A 244 3.14 8.11 -20.59
N CYS A 245 2.62 7.89 -19.38
CA CYS A 245 2.76 6.64 -18.64
C CYS A 245 1.50 5.75 -18.72
N VAL A 246 0.35 6.33 -19.08
CA VAL A 246 -0.94 5.60 -19.15
C VAL A 246 -0.99 4.75 -20.42
N ALA A 247 -1.21 3.46 -20.27
CA ALA A 247 -1.45 2.54 -21.38
C ALA A 247 -2.78 2.87 -22.11
N ASP A 248 -2.93 2.41 -23.35
CA ASP A 248 -4.19 2.53 -24.07
C ASP A 248 -5.32 1.83 -23.30
N GLY A 249 -6.46 2.51 -23.14
CA GLY A 249 -7.57 2.06 -22.31
C GLY A 249 -7.32 2.14 -20.79
N GLY A 250 -6.14 2.59 -20.38
CA GLY A 250 -5.79 2.78 -18.96
C GLY A 250 -6.42 4.04 -18.38
N ARG A 251 -6.31 4.19 -17.06
CA ARG A 251 -6.90 5.31 -16.30
C ARG A 251 -5.85 6.10 -15.55
N MET A 252 -6.14 7.36 -15.36
CA MET A 252 -5.38 8.25 -14.49
C MET A 252 -6.33 8.89 -13.47
N VAL A 253 -5.94 8.92 -12.20
CA VAL A 253 -6.58 9.77 -11.20
C VAL A 253 -5.63 10.91 -10.84
N TYR A 254 -6.12 12.12 -11.01
CA TYR A 254 -5.50 13.35 -10.53
C TYR A 254 -6.15 13.77 -9.22
N SER A 255 -5.36 14.05 -8.18
CA SER A 255 -5.88 14.51 -6.89
C SER A 255 -4.98 15.56 -6.24
N THR A 256 -5.60 16.41 -5.43
CA THR A 256 -4.96 17.43 -4.60
C THR A 256 -5.69 17.55 -3.26
N CYS A 257 -5.00 18.04 -2.23
CA CYS A 257 -5.63 18.41 -0.97
C CYS A 257 -5.85 19.93 -0.87
N THR A 258 -6.34 20.56 -1.96
CA THR A 258 -6.65 21.99 -2.01
C THR A 258 -8.02 22.26 -2.62
N PHE A 259 -8.56 23.46 -2.43
CA PHE A 259 -9.86 23.89 -2.97
C PHE A 259 -9.73 24.83 -4.17
N SER A 260 -8.53 25.34 -4.44
CA SER A 260 -8.27 26.30 -5.51
C SER A 260 -8.64 25.78 -6.90
N LEU A 261 -9.40 26.56 -7.67
CA LEU A 261 -9.80 26.22 -9.04
C LEU A 261 -8.60 26.02 -9.97
N GLU A 262 -7.56 26.85 -9.81
CA GLU A 262 -6.35 26.84 -10.65
C GLU A 262 -5.59 25.52 -10.56
N GLU A 263 -5.56 24.94 -9.37
CA GLU A 263 -4.91 23.66 -9.12
C GLU A 263 -5.80 22.46 -9.49
N ASN A 264 -7.10 22.65 -9.53
CA ASN A 264 -8.11 21.62 -9.67
C ASN A 264 -8.74 21.63 -11.08
N GLU A 265 -9.96 22.14 -11.23
CA GLU A 265 -10.71 22.08 -12.49
C GLU A 265 -10.01 22.77 -13.66
N MET A 266 -9.33 23.88 -13.43
CA MET A 266 -8.58 24.56 -14.50
C MET A 266 -7.41 23.73 -15.01
N ASN A 267 -6.78 22.93 -14.14
CA ASN A 267 -5.74 21.98 -14.56
C ASN A 267 -6.33 20.76 -15.28
N VAL A 268 -7.48 20.27 -14.87
CA VAL A 268 -8.19 19.18 -15.55
C VAL A 268 -8.65 19.63 -16.94
N ASP A 269 -9.28 20.81 -17.05
CA ASP A 269 -9.71 21.39 -18.33
C ASP A 269 -8.53 21.61 -19.27
N TRP A 270 -7.44 22.22 -18.76
CA TRP A 270 -6.21 22.38 -19.52
C TRP A 270 -5.67 21.02 -20.01
N PHE A 271 -5.63 20.02 -19.13
CA PHE A 271 -5.14 18.68 -19.48
C PHE A 271 -5.95 18.02 -20.59
N LEU A 272 -7.27 18.08 -20.52
CA LEU A 272 -8.15 17.49 -21.54
C LEU A 272 -8.04 18.19 -22.90
N ARG A 273 -7.75 19.49 -22.92
CA ARG A 273 -7.45 20.23 -24.17
C ARG A 273 -6.11 19.83 -24.78
N GLU A 274 -5.08 19.68 -23.97
CA GLU A 274 -3.74 19.27 -24.44
C GLU A 274 -3.68 17.78 -24.82
N HIS A 275 -4.53 16.96 -24.21
CA HIS A 275 -4.57 15.51 -24.41
C HIS A 275 -5.98 15.03 -24.80
N PRO A 276 -6.44 15.30 -26.05
CA PRO A 276 -7.81 14.96 -26.48
C PRO A 276 -8.10 13.46 -26.53
N GLY A 277 -7.08 12.60 -26.37
CA GLY A 277 -7.24 11.16 -26.18
C GLY A 277 -7.78 10.77 -24.82
N PHE A 278 -7.86 11.68 -23.84
CA PHE A 278 -8.44 11.43 -22.52
C PHE A 278 -9.86 12.00 -22.41
N LYS A 279 -10.67 11.37 -21.56
CA LYS A 279 -12.00 11.84 -21.16
C LYS A 279 -12.19 11.65 -19.67
N LEU A 280 -12.99 12.49 -19.03
CA LEU A 280 -13.46 12.27 -17.67
C LEU A 280 -14.40 11.06 -17.62
N VAL A 281 -14.32 10.31 -16.53
CA VAL A 281 -15.24 9.21 -16.25
C VAL A 281 -15.84 9.34 -14.84
N PRO A 282 -17.07 8.87 -14.61
CA PRO A 282 -17.70 8.97 -13.30
C PRO A 282 -16.98 8.11 -12.26
N VAL A 283 -17.05 8.53 -11.01
CA VAL A 283 -16.60 7.77 -9.86
C VAL A 283 -17.71 6.85 -9.34
N PRO A 284 -17.41 5.86 -8.47
CA PRO A 284 -18.43 5.01 -7.84
C PRO A 284 -19.51 5.83 -7.12
N ALA A 285 -20.79 5.43 -7.26
CA ALA A 285 -21.94 6.16 -6.73
C ALA A 285 -21.81 6.46 -5.22
N LYS A 286 -21.35 5.50 -4.42
CA LYS A 286 -21.14 5.68 -2.96
C LYS A 286 -20.15 6.81 -2.62
N ILE A 287 -19.15 7.04 -3.46
CA ILE A 287 -18.20 8.15 -3.31
C ILE A 287 -18.83 9.44 -3.82
N ALA A 288 -19.54 9.38 -4.94
CA ALA A 288 -20.22 10.55 -5.51
C ALA A 288 -21.24 11.15 -4.53
N GLU A 289 -22.00 10.32 -3.80
CA GLU A 289 -22.97 10.73 -2.78
C GLU A 289 -22.34 11.48 -1.59
N LYS A 290 -21.06 11.30 -1.33
CA LYS A 290 -20.29 11.91 -0.22
C LYS A 290 -19.48 13.13 -0.64
N THR A 291 -19.50 13.47 -1.91
CA THR A 291 -18.65 14.51 -2.51
C THR A 291 -19.50 15.48 -3.32
N ALA A 292 -19.04 16.71 -3.46
CA ALA A 292 -19.61 17.68 -4.39
C ALA A 292 -19.07 17.48 -5.80
N ASP A 293 -19.83 17.91 -6.79
CA ASP A 293 -19.41 17.94 -8.19
C ASP A 293 -18.28 18.94 -8.42
N GLY A 294 -17.47 18.70 -9.46
CA GLY A 294 -16.51 19.68 -9.97
C GLY A 294 -17.21 20.98 -10.41
N ILE A 295 -16.50 22.08 -10.28
CA ILE A 295 -17.01 23.43 -10.52
C ILE A 295 -16.83 23.80 -12.00
N PHE A 296 -17.92 24.21 -12.65
CA PHE A 296 -17.87 24.83 -13.95
C PHE A 296 -17.45 26.31 -13.81
N PHE A 297 -16.48 26.77 -14.60
CA PHE A 297 -15.95 28.13 -14.55
C PHE A 297 -15.96 28.77 -15.95
N ASP A 298 -15.89 30.12 -16.01
CA ASP A 298 -15.87 30.86 -17.26
C ASP A 298 -14.67 30.45 -18.13
N GLY A 299 -14.94 30.06 -19.38
CA GLY A 299 -13.93 29.58 -20.33
C GLY A 299 -13.59 28.09 -20.18
N CYS A 300 -14.29 27.34 -19.33
CA CYS A 300 -14.16 25.89 -19.25
C CYS A 300 -14.64 25.24 -20.55
N ALA A 301 -13.78 24.47 -21.20
CA ALA A 301 -14.11 23.73 -22.42
C ALA A 301 -14.56 22.30 -22.13
N ALA A 302 -14.18 21.74 -20.98
CA ALA A 302 -14.55 20.38 -20.58
C ALA A 302 -16.02 20.32 -20.16
N ALA A 303 -16.89 19.84 -21.06
CA ALA A 303 -18.34 19.72 -20.80
C ALA A 303 -18.64 18.88 -19.57
N ASP A 304 -17.81 17.84 -19.32
CA ASP A 304 -18.00 16.85 -18.26
C ASP A 304 -17.24 17.21 -16.97
N ILE A 305 -16.76 18.46 -16.79
CA ILE A 305 -15.94 18.87 -15.64
C ILE A 305 -16.62 18.54 -14.28
N ARG A 306 -17.95 18.48 -14.26
CA ARG A 306 -18.74 18.09 -13.09
C ARG A 306 -18.54 16.65 -12.62
N LEU A 307 -17.91 15.79 -13.44
CA LEU A 307 -17.50 14.44 -13.03
C LEU A 307 -16.30 14.45 -12.09
N ALA A 308 -15.52 15.54 -12.04
CA ALA A 308 -14.55 15.74 -10.96
C ALA A 308 -15.26 15.87 -9.62
N ARG A 309 -14.59 15.52 -8.53
CA ARG A 309 -15.18 15.46 -7.19
C ARG A 309 -14.44 16.32 -6.19
N ARG A 310 -15.19 16.93 -5.28
CA ARG A 310 -14.69 17.75 -4.18
C ARG A 310 -15.18 17.22 -2.85
N PHE A 311 -14.24 17.00 -1.94
CA PHE A 311 -14.53 16.63 -0.56
C PHE A 311 -14.26 17.84 0.32
N TYR A 312 -15.24 18.28 1.11
CA TYR A 312 -15.11 19.42 1.99
C TYR A 312 -15.14 18.99 3.48
N PRO A 313 -14.35 19.63 4.37
CA PRO A 313 -14.30 19.24 5.79
C PRO A 313 -15.61 19.37 6.54
N PHE A 314 -16.49 20.25 6.11
CA PHE A 314 -17.80 20.47 6.75
C PHE A 314 -18.81 19.36 6.45
N THR A 315 -18.54 18.45 5.53
CA THR A 315 -19.33 17.23 5.36
C THR A 315 -19.15 16.23 6.52
N GLY A 316 -18.10 16.41 7.35
CA GLY A 316 -17.84 15.63 8.57
C GLY A 316 -17.18 14.27 8.38
N GLU A 317 -16.99 13.79 7.14
CA GLU A 317 -16.46 12.46 6.85
C GLU A 317 -15.03 12.45 6.28
N GLY A 318 -14.37 13.61 6.17
CA GLY A 318 -13.01 13.76 5.67
C GLY A 318 -12.45 15.15 5.90
N GLU A 319 -11.27 15.42 5.36
CA GLU A 319 -10.62 16.73 5.46
C GLU A 319 -10.94 17.56 4.21
N GLY A 320 -10.07 17.56 3.23
CA GLY A 320 -10.28 18.28 1.98
C GLY A 320 -9.53 17.58 0.87
N GLN A 321 -10.23 17.19 -0.17
CA GLN A 321 -9.66 16.50 -1.31
C GLN A 321 -10.41 16.88 -2.59
N PHE A 322 -9.65 17.11 -3.65
CA PHE A 322 -10.15 17.13 -5.01
C PHE A 322 -9.65 15.92 -5.76
N PHE A 323 -10.46 15.33 -6.64
CA PHE A 323 -9.99 14.31 -7.56
C PHE A 323 -10.82 14.22 -8.83
N ALA A 324 -10.16 13.83 -9.92
CA ALA A 324 -10.75 13.60 -11.22
C ALA A 324 -10.19 12.31 -11.82
N VAL A 325 -11.07 11.43 -12.29
CA VAL A 325 -10.68 10.20 -12.97
C VAL A 325 -10.79 10.40 -14.47
N MET A 326 -9.70 10.14 -15.18
CA MET A 326 -9.59 10.27 -16.63
C MET A 326 -9.20 8.93 -17.25
N GLU A 327 -9.86 8.57 -18.34
CA GLU A 327 -9.62 7.35 -19.10
C GLU A 327 -9.02 7.69 -20.47
N LYS A 328 -7.92 7.03 -20.82
CA LYS A 328 -7.31 7.14 -22.13
C LYS A 328 -8.08 6.29 -23.15
N ARG A 329 -8.49 6.87 -24.26
CA ARG A 329 -9.18 6.14 -25.33
C ARG A 329 -8.22 5.14 -25.99
N ASN A 330 -8.76 4.00 -26.41
CA ASN A 330 -7.99 3.04 -27.21
C ASN A 330 -7.67 3.61 -28.59
N ALA A 331 -6.45 3.48 -29.06
CA ALA A 331 -6.00 3.98 -30.38
C ALA A 331 -6.72 3.34 -31.59
N GLY A 332 -7.58 2.32 -31.38
CA GLY A 332 -8.31 1.59 -32.43
C GLY A 332 -9.84 1.71 -32.41
N GLY A 333 -10.41 2.53 -31.51
CA GLY A 333 -11.87 2.65 -31.39
C GLY A 333 -12.42 3.90 -32.10
N ALA A 334 -12.91 3.76 -33.33
CA ALA A 334 -13.84 4.72 -33.90
C ALA A 334 -15.13 4.70 -33.07
N ASP A 335 -15.62 5.87 -32.64
CA ASP A 335 -16.90 6.04 -31.95
C ASP A 335 -18.03 5.43 -32.79
N VAL A 336 -18.50 4.24 -32.43
CA VAL A 336 -19.80 3.75 -32.88
C VAL A 336 -20.82 4.27 -31.85
N ALA A 337 -21.37 5.43 -32.15
CA ALA A 337 -22.59 5.88 -31.52
C ALA A 337 -23.71 4.91 -31.96
N GLY A 338 -24.24 4.11 -31.06
CA GLY A 338 -25.30 3.15 -31.37
C GLY A 338 -25.83 2.46 -30.15
N ASP A 339 -26.93 2.95 -29.70
CA ASP A 339 -28.10 2.33 -29.05
C ASP A 339 -27.94 1.12 -28.10
N SER A 340 -28.49 1.34 -26.93
CA SER A 340 -28.76 0.35 -25.88
C SER A 340 -29.72 -0.75 -26.34
N ASN A 341 -29.35 -2.00 -26.22
CA ASN A 341 -30.09 -3.15 -25.65
C ASN A 341 -29.53 -4.47 -26.17
N SER A 342 -28.79 -5.18 -25.35
CA SER A 342 -28.91 -6.66 -25.28
C SER A 342 -28.08 -7.21 -24.11
N VAL A 343 -28.79 -7.91 -23.26
CA VAL A 343 -28.30 -8.78 -22.19
C VAL A 343 -27.65 -10.01 -22.80
N GLY A 344 -26.51 -10.45 -22.27
CA GLY A 344 -26.11 -11.85 -22.44
C GLY A 344 -24.65 -12.08 -22.77
N GLY A 345 -23.87 -12.46 -21.80
CA GLY A 345 -22.97 -13.60 -21.77
C GLY A 345 -21.77 -13.67 -22.72
N ALA A 346 -20.66 -13.87 -22.09
CA ALA A 346 -19.43 -14.59 -22.50
C ALA A 346 -18.18 -13.73 -22.60
N ALA A 347 -17.21 -14.09 -21.79
CA ALA A 347 -15.84 -13.57 -21.84
C ALA A 347 -15.17 -13.91 -23.19
N PRO A 348 -14.40 -12.99 -23.79
CA PRO A 348 -13.49 -13.34 -24.86
C PRO A 348 -12.09 -13.58 -24.29
N ALA A 349 -11.64 -14.84 -24.40
CA ALA A 349 -10.23 -15.16 -24.46
C ALA A 349 -9.71 -14.79 -25.86
N GLY A 350 -8.54 -14.16 -25.94
CA GLY A 350 -7.84 -14.04 -27.23
C GLY A 350 -7.08 -12.73 -27.39
N GLY A 351 -5.76 -12.78 -27.23
CA GLY A 351 -4.85 -11.68 -27.35
C GLY A 351 -4.83 -10.99 -28.69
N SER A 352 -4.61 -9.68 -28.66
CA SER A 352 -4.03 -8.93 -29.75
C SER A 352 -2.68 -8.39 -29.30
N SER A 353 -1.64 -8.74 -30.04
CA SER A 353 -0.27 -8.28 -29.88
C SER A 353 -0.17 -6.80 -30.28
N GLY A 354 -0.49 -5.90 -29.32
CA GLY A 354 -0.05 -4.52 -29.38
C GLY A 354 1.46 -4.47 -29.12
N SER A 355 2.21 -3.70 -29.88
CA SER A 355 3.65 -3.56 -29.80
C SER A 355 4.07 -3.25 -28.35
N ARG A 356 4.64 -4.26 -27.70
CA ARG A 356 5.30 -4.11 -26.41
C ARG A 356 6.43 -3.11 -26.58
N GLY A 357 6.29 -1.92 -25.95
CA GLY A 357 7.42 -1.06 -25.70
C GLY A 357 8.50 -1.89 -25.02
N SER A 358 9.53 -2.24 -25.77
CA SER A 358 10.66 -3.02 -25.27
C SER A 358 11.40 -2.15 -24.29
N LEU A 359 11.32 -2.46 -22.99
CA LEU A 359 12.28 -1.98 -22.00
C LEU A 359 13.68 -2.28 -22.56
N LYS A 360 14.46 -1.25 -22.85
CA LYS A 360 15.82 -1.41 -23.34
C LYS A 360 16.60 -2.26 -22.35
N LYS A 361 17.35 -3.26 -22.83
CA LYS A 361 18.23 -4.06 -21.97
C LYS A 361 19.15 -3.13 -21.18
N PRO A 362 19.35 -3.38 -19.86
CA PRO A 362 20.13 -2.49 -19.00
C PRO A 362 21.55 -2.33 -19.51
N ALA A 363 21.98 -1.09 -19.66
CA ALA A 363 23.39 -0.76 -19.83
C ALA A 363 24.15 -1.09 -18.52
N ARG A 364 25.35 -1.62 -18.60
CA ARG A 364 26.21 -1.94 -17.46
C ARG A 364 26.58 -0.65 -16.71
N GLY A 365 25.90 -0.38 -15.59
CA GLY A 365 26.23 0.75 -14.70
C GLY A 365 25.11 1.14 -13.75
N GLY A 366 25.19 0.70 -12.49
CA GLY A 366 24.61 1.28 -11.28
C GLY A 366 23.10 1.49 -11.20
N GLY A 367 22.36 0.59 -10.54
CA GLY A 367 20.99 0.81 -10.09
C GLY A 367 19.95 -0.22 -10.51
N ALA A 368 20.19 -0.98 -11.55
CA ALA A 368 19.33 -2.07 -11.99
C ALA A 368 19.51 -3.33 -11.12
N LEU A 369 18.52 -4.21 -11.16
CA LEU A 369 18.63 -5.57 -10.64
C LEU A 369 19.80 -6.27 -11.33
N SER A 370 20.72 -6.82 -10.54
CA SER A 370 21.82 -7.64 -11.04
C SER A 370 21.70 -9.07 -10.51
N ALA A 371 22.23 -10.02 -11.28
CA ALA A 371 22.34 -11.40 -10.84
C ALA A 371 23.27 -11.51 -9.62
N LEU A 372 23.02 -12.51 -8.78
CA LEU A 372 23.91 -12.88 -7.68
C LEU A 372 25.16 -13.60 -8.20
N SER A 373 26.25 -13.52 -7.46
CA SER A 373 27.35 -14.45 -7.66
C SER A 373 26.95 -15.87 -7.22
N PRO A 374 27.63 -16.93 -7.71
CA PRO A 374 27.29 -18.30 -7.29
C PRO A 374 27.31 -18.50 -5.77
N ASP A 375 28.27 -17.89 -5.06
CA ASP A 375 28.30 -17.95 -3.60
C ASP A 375 27.15 -17.21 -2.92
N GLN A 376 26.78 -16.04 -3.45
CA GLN A 376 25.63 -15.29 -2.91
C GLN A 376 24.32 -16.06 -3.14
N GLU A 377 24.15 -16.65 -4.31
CA GLU A 377 22.98 -17.47 -4.62
C GLU A 377 22.90 -18.68 -3.68
N ARG A 378 23.99 -19.43 -3.52
CA ARG A 378 24.06 -20.58 -2.61
C ARG A 378 23.68 -20.19 -1.16
N ILE A 379 24.34 -19.14 -0.61
CA ILE A 379 24.06 -18.68 0.76
C ILE A 379 22.60 -18.24 0.91
N SER A 380 22.03 -17.60 -0.11
CA SER A 380 20.63 -17.15 -0.08
C SER A 380 19.66 -18.32 -0.12
N ARG A 381 19.91 -19.33 -0.97
CA ARG A 381 19.10 -20.55 -1.06
C ARG A 381 19.17 -21.40 0.22
N GLU A 382 20.36 -21.59 0.77
CA GLU A 382 20.53 -22.28 2.06
C GLU A 382 19.72 -21.59 3.17
N PHE A 383 19.76 -20.24 3.22
CA PHE A 383 18.97 -19.48 4.20
C PHE A 383 17.47 -19.63 3.98
N LEU A 384 16.99 -19.52 2.74
CA LEU A 384 15.56 -19.67 2.42
C LEU A 384 15.06 -21.08 2.77
N ALA A 385 15.78 -22.12 2.39
CA ALA A 385 15.45 -23.51 2.70
C ALA A 385 15.43 -23.82 4.21
N GLU A 386 16.21 -23.09 5.02
CA GLU A 386 16.21 -23.23 6.48
C GLU A 386 15.06 -22.48 7.15
N THR A 387 14.55 -21.42 6.53
CA THR A 387 13.71 -20.45 7.25
C THR A 387 12.25 -20.40 6.82
N VAL A 388 11.95 -20.68 5.55
CA VAL A 388 10.56 -20.62 5.02
C VAL A 388 10.11 -21.97 4.47
N CYS A 389 8.80 -22.20 4.43
CA CYS A 389 8.22 -23.44 3.92
C CYS A 389 8.65 -23.69 2.46
N GLY A 390 8.80 -24.98 2.10
CA GLY A 390 9.35 -25.37 0.79
C GLY A 390 8.57 -24.86 -0.41
N ASP A 391 7.25 -24.67 -0.30
CA ASP A 391 6.43 -24.11 -1.38
C ASP A 391 6.64 -22.61 -1.56
N CYS A 392 6.88 -21.87 -0.47
CA CYS A 392 7.30 -20.48 -0.54
C CYS A 392 8.70 -20.35 -1.15
N GLU A 393 9.67 -21.15 -0.69
CA GLU A 393 11.04 -21.15 -1.17
C GLU A 393 11.13 -21.33 -2.70
N LYS A 394 10.37 -22.28 -3.26
CA LYS A 394 10.31 -22.56 -4.71
C LYS A 394 9.80 -21.40 -5.56
N LYS A 395 8.89 -20.57 -5.02
CA LYS A 395 8.32 -19.40 -5.72
C LYS A 395 9.27 -18.21 -5.75
N LEU A 396 10.24 -18.14 -4.85
CA LEU A 396 11.11 -16.97 -4.69
C LEU A 396 12.28 -16.99 -5.68
N LYS A 397 12.36 -15.94 -6.49
CA LYS A 397 13.53 -15.57 -7.28
C LYS A 397 14.42 -14.65 -6.46
N THR A 398 15.72 -14.71 -6.69
CA THR A 398 16.72 -13.89 -6.00
C THR A 398 17.39 -12.92 -6.95
N GLY A 399 17.79 -11.78 -6.44
CA GLY A 399 18.55 -10.78 -7.19
C GLY A 399 19.33 -9.86 -6.24
N ARG A 400 20.09 -8.94 -6.80
CA ARG A 400 20.82 -7.93 -6.04
C ARG A 400 20.43 -6.52 -6.46
N HIS A 401 20.12 -5.70 -5.46
CA HIS A 401 19.99 -4.27 -5.61
C HIS A 401 20.93 -3.58 -4.62
N ASN A 402 21.93 -2.85 -5.12
CA ASN A 402 23.04 -2.31 -4.32
C ASN A 402 23.75 -3.43 -3.51
N ASN A 403 23.85 -3.26 -2.18
CA ASN A 403 24.45 -4.25 -1.29
C ASN A 403 23.45 -5.28 -0.72
N ASN A 404 22.17 -5.17 -1.09
CA ASN A 404 21.13 -6.02 -0.57
C ASN A 404 20.81 -7.17 -1.53
N ILE A 405 20.65 -8.35 -0.96
CA ILE A 405 19.93 -9.44 -1.63
C ILE A 405 18.44 -9.11 -1.54
N ILE A 406 17.74 -9.25 -2.64
CA ILE A 406 16.29 -9.10 -2.71
C ILE A 406 15.65 -10.37 -3.22
N VAL A 407 14.39 -10.58 -2.84
CA VAL A 407 13.54 -11.66 -3.36
C VAL A 407 12.29 -11.08 -3.99
N PHE A 408 11.75 -11.82 -4.97
CA PHE A 408 10.54 -11.48 -5.69
C PHE A 408 9.92 -12.74 -6.28
N GLU A 409 8.60 -12.78 -6.35
CA GLU A 409 7.86 -13.94 -6.88
C GLU A 409 7.74 -13.92 -8.42
N ARG A 410 7.94 -12.76 -9.03
CA ARG A 410 7.86 -12.51 -10.47
C ARG A 410 8.90 -11.50 -10.93
N ASP A 411 9.14 -11.44 -12.22
CA ASP A 411 10.02 -10.44 -12.80
C ASP A 411 9.43 -9.04 -12.61
N ILE A 412 10.23 -8.15 -12.01
CA ILE A 412 9.85 -6.77 -11.71
C ILE A 412 10.55 -5.87 -12.74
N PRO A 413 9.81 -5.19 -13.62
CA PRO A 413 10.39 -4.20 -14.52
C PRO A 413 10.87 -2.99 -13.73
N VAL A 414 12.16 -2.72 -13.80
CA VAL A 414 12.81 -1.59 -13.14
C VAL A 414 13.49 -0.69 -14.16
N PRO A 415 13.50 0.64 -13.95
CA PRO A 415 14.27 1.55 -14.80
C PRO A 415 15.78 1.31 -14.69
N GLU A 416 16.53 1.76 -15.68
CA GLU A 416 17.99 1.62 -15.72
C GLU A 416 18.71 2.36 -14.57
N SER A 417 18.08 3.41 -14.04
CA SER A 417 18.62 4.25 -12.96
C SER A 417 17.50 4.78 -12.05
N GLY A 418 17.86 5.36 -10.93
CA GLY A 418 16.92 6.01 -10.00
C GLY A 418 16.09 5.04 -9.15
N VAL A 419 16.36 3.73 -9.20
CA VAL A 419 15.72 2.75 -8.33
C VAL A 419 16.21 2.94 -6.90
N PHE A 420 15.29 3.28 -6.00
CA PHE A 420 15.56 3.49 -4.59
C PHE A 420 15.39 2.19 -3.78
N SER A 421 14.36 1.41 -4.10
CA SER A 421 14.08 0.08 -3.53
C SER A 421 13.24 -0.74 -4.51
N CYS A 422 13.37 -2.07 -4.51
CA CYS A 422 12.56 -2.95 -5.35
C CYS A 422 12.46 -4.35 -4.71
N GLY A 423 11.31 -4.99 -4.89
CA GLY A 423 11.01 -6.29 -4.30
C GLY A 423 11.15 -6.31 -2.78
N VAL A 424 11.25 -7.49 -2.20
CA VAL A 424 11.44 -7.67 -0.76
C VAL A 424 12.93 -7.84 -0.44
N LYS A 425 13.42 -7.01 0.45
CA LYS A 425 14.80 -7.09 0.92
C LYS A 425 14.99 -8.33 1.79
N LEU A 426 15.71 -9.34 1.27
CA LEU A 426 16.05 -10.55 2.01
C LEU A 426 17.08 -10.25 3.10
N GLY A 427 18.14 -9.53 2.76
CA GLY A 427 19.20 -9.19 3.71
C GLY A 427 20.51 -8.82 3.06
N GLU A 428 21.57 -8.88 3.85
CA GLU A 428 22.94 -8.63 3.43
C GLU A 428 23.85 -9.82 3.82
N ILE A 429 24.80 -10.17 2.95
CA ILE A 429 25.81 -11.17 3.29
C ILE A 429 26.96 -10.49 4.03
N LYS A 430 27.16 -10.91 5.30
CA LYS A 430 28.25 -10.43 6.17
C LYS A 430 29.07 -11.61 6.68
N LYS A 431 30.39 -11.60 6.43
CA LYS A 431 31.31 -12.69 6.84
C LYS A 431 30.82 -14.08 6.40
N GLY A 432 30.34 -14.21 5.16
CA GLY A 432 29.89 -15.47 4.58
C GLY A 432 28.55 -15.99 5.11
N ARG A 433 27.74 -15.16 5.81
CA ARG A 433 26.42 -15.53 6.32
C ARG A 433 25.41 -14.46 5.95
N LEU A 434 24.18 -14.86 5.65
CA LEU A 434 23.08 -13.93 5.42
C LEU A 434 22.59 -13.37 6.77
N VAL A 435 22.50 -12.04 6.84
CA VAL A 435 21.84 -11.31 7.93
C VAL A 435 20.52 -10.80 7.38
N PRO A 436 19.38 -11.40 7.78
CA PRO A 436 18.10 -11.08 7.19
C PRO A 436 17.65 -9.66 7.51
N ALA A 437 16.94 -9.05 6.56
CA ALA A 437 16.33 -7.74 6.73
C ALA A 437 14.95 -7.83 7.38
N HIS A 438 14.56 -6.77 8.04
CA HIS A 438 13.23 -6.66 8.66
C HIS A 438 12.09 -6.86 7.63
N HIS A 439 12.24 -6.32 6.43
CA HIS A 439 11.28 -6.45 5.34
C HIS A 439 10.95 -7.91 5.02
N PHE A 440 11.96 -8.80 5.02
CA PHE A 440 11.73 -10.22 4.74
C PHE A 440 10.82 -10.88 5.77
N PHE A 441 11.06 -10.64 7.07
CA PHE A 441 10.17 -11.13 8.11
C PHE A 441 8.76 -10.55 8.02
N ARG A 442 8.64 -9.30 7.59
CA ARG A 442 7.33 -8.66 7.40
C ARG A 442 6.53 -9.31 6.28
N ALA A 443 7.20 -9.52 5.14
CA ALA A 443 6.56 -9.98 3.92
C ALA A 443 6.28 -11.49 3.90
N TYR A 444 7.11 -12.28 4.58
CA TYR A 444 7.05 -13.74 4.56
C TYR A 444 7.00 -14.36 5.96
N GLY A 445 6.73 -13.59 7.00
CA GLY A 445 6.78 -14.09 8.38
C GLY A 445 5.79 -15.21 8.68
N THR A 446 4.63 -15.22 8.05
CA THR A 446 3.64 -16.29 8.14
C THR A 446 4.08 -17.58 7.43
N GLU A 447 5.04 -17.48 6.51
CA GLU A 447 5.63 -18.60 5.78
C GLU A 447 6.86 -19.21 6.49
N PHE A 448 7.29 -18.59 7.61
CA PHE A 448 8.45 -19.11 8.34
C PHE A 448 8.13 -20.46 8.98
N GLU A 449 9.13 -21.36 8.97
CA GLU A 449 9.07 -22.64 9.68
C GLU A 449 8.97 -22.43 11.19
N ARG A 450 9.69 -21.44 11.73
CA ARG A 450 9.73 -21.11 13.15
C ARG A 450 9.05 -19.76 13.41
N LYS A 451 8.06 -19.76 14.30
CA LYS A 451 7.24 -18.59 14.63
C LYS A 451 7.14 -18.41 16.15
N ILE A 452 7.19 -17.16 16.58
CA ILE A 452 6.90 -16.75 17.96
C ILE A 452 5.58 -15.98 17.93
N MET A 453 4.53 -16.55 18.54
CA MET A 453 3.18 -16.00 18.55
C MET A 453 2.97 -15.18 19.81
N LEU A 454 2.76 -13.85 19.66
CA LEU A 454 2.55 -12.92 20.76
C LEU A 454 1.17 -12.28 20.65
N GLY A 455 0.50 -12.11 21.78
CA GLY A 455 -0.66 -11.23 21.88
C GLY A 455 -0.21 -9.77 21.95
N SER A 456 -1.04 -8.83 21.52
CA SER A 456 -0.76 -7.38 21.63
C SER A 456 -0.53 -6.92 23.07
N ASP A 457 -1.15 -7.61 24.05
CA ASP A 457 -1.10 -7.30 25.47
C ASP A 457 -0.03 -8.10 26.24
N ASP A 458 0.70 -8.98 25.55
CA ASP A 458 1.76 -9.75 26.17
C ASP A 458 2.94 -8.87 26.60
N GLU A 459 3.53 -9.17 27.75
CA GLU A 459 4.75 -8.48 28.22
C GLU A 459 5.90 -8.62 27.20
N GLU A 460 6.04 -9.80 26.60
CA GLU A 460 7.03 -10.10 25.56
C GLU A 460 6.82 -9.25 24.30
N CYS A 461 5.58 -8.93 23.94
CA CYS A 461 5.26 -8.02 22.86
C CYS A 461 5.83 -6.62 23.13
N GLY A 462 5.60 -6.12 24.34
CA GLY A 462 6.19 -4.85 24.79
C GLY A 462 7.72 -4.88 24.74
N LYS A 463 8.37 -5.92 25.28
CA LYS A 463 9.83 -6.12 25.21
C LYS A 463 10.32 -6.14 23.75
N TYR A 464 9.63 -6.89 22.90
CA TYR A 464 9.98 -6.97 21.48
C TYR A 464 9.97 -5.62 20.79
N LEU A 465 8.90 -4.84 20.95
CA LEU A 465 8.78 -3.52 20.31
C LEU A 465 9.77 -2.48 20.86
N ARG A 466 10.27 -2.64 22.10
CA ARG A 466 11.37 -1.84 22.65
C ARG A 466 12.76 -2.31 22.19
N GLY A 467 12.84 -3.47 21.51
CA GLY A 467 14.09 -4.04 21.01
C GLY A 467 14.83 -4.87 22.05
N GLU A 468 14.15 -5.30 23.11
CA GLU A 468 14.66 -6.19 24.14
C GLU A 468 14.51 -7.64 23.71
N GLY A 469 15.39 -8.52 24.18
CA GLY A 469 15.23 -9.97 24.00
C GLY A 469 14.45 -10.57 25.17
N PHE A 470 13.96 -11.78 24.97
CA PHE A 470 13.13 -12.49 25.96
C PHE A 470 13.28 -14.02 25.80
N TYR A 471 12.94 -14.78 26.84
CA TYR A 471 12.82 -16.23 26.74
C TYR A 471 11.49 -16.59 26.07
N VAL A 472 11.56 -17.50 25.10
CA VAL A 472 10.40 -17.96 24.36
C VAL A 472 9.59 -18.92 25.22
N ASN A 473 8.31 -18.63 25.40
CA ASN A 473 7.40 -19.58 26.02
C ASN A 473 7.08 -20.71 25.00
N PRO A 474 7.32 -21.99 25.33
CA PRO A 474 7.01 -23.10 24.42
C PRO A 474 5.58 -23.10 23.89
N ALA A 475 4.60 -22.70 24.70
CA ALA A 475 3.20 -22.59 24.28
C ALA A 475 2.93 -21.49 23.22
N LYS A 476 3.86 -20.55 23.04
CA LYS A 476 3.82 -19.48 22.06
C LYS A 476 4.77 -19.71 20.88
N PHE A 477 5.33 -20.92 20.77
CA PHE A 477 6.25 -21.30 19.70
C PHE A 477 5.58 -22.29 18.78
N GLY A 478 5.45 -21.92 17.50
CA GLY A 478 4.99 -22.78 16.43
C GLY A 478 6.15 -23.18 15.54
N GLU A 479 6.21 -24.46 15.18
CA GLU A 479 7.12 -24.99 14.17
C GLU A 479 6.31 -25.85 13.20
N SER A 480 6.50 -25.63 11.89
CA SER A 480 5.86 -26.48 10.88
C SER A 480 6.43 -27.87 10.96
N ILE A 481 5.54 -28.88 11.10
CA ILE A 481 5.94 -30.29 11.08
C ILE A 481 6.19 -30.64 9.62
N VAL A 482 7.45 -30.88 9.25
CA VAL A 482 7.78 -31.51 7.97
C VAL A 482 7.40 -32.99 8.11
N PRO A 483 6.50 -33.54 7.26
CA PRO A 483 6.26 -34.99 7.24
C PRO A 483 7.59 -35.67 6.96
N ASP A 484 7.89 -36.75 7.65
CA ASP A 484 9.06 -37.58 7.33
C ASP A 484 8.89 -38.18 5.91
N GLU A 485 9.98 -38.66 5.32
CA GLU A 485 9.98 -39.23 3.96
C GLU A 485 9.04 -40.46 3.84
N SER A 486 8.47 -40.97 4.94
CA SER A 486 7.50 -42.08 4.96
C SER A 486 6.04 -41.62 4.79
N GLY A 487 5.75 -40.33 4.89
CA GLY A 487 4.39 -39.77 4.71
C GLY A 487 3.43 -40.12 5.86
N GLU A 488 3.91 -40.64 6.98
CA GLU A 488 3.11 -40.97 8.16
C GLU A 488 3.35 -39.95 9.27
N SER A 489 2.31 -39.25 9.69
CA SER A 489 2.34 -38.41 10.89
C SER A 489 1.82 -39.23 12.08
N ILE A 490 2.64 -39.38 13.11
CA ILE A 490 2.24 -40.02 14.37
C ILE A 490 1.63 -38.96 15.27
N VAL A 491 0.34 -39.07 15.53
CA VAL A 491 -0.36 -38.20 16.50
C VAL A 491 -0.62 -39.07 17.73
N PRO A 492 -0.08 -38.77 18.93
CA PRO A 492 -0.45 -39.47 20.15
C PRO A 492 -1.89 -39.10 20.55
N ASP A 493 -2.71 -40.10 20.87
CA ASP A 493 -4.02 -39.85 21.46
C ASP A 493 -3.93 -39.66 23.00
N GLU A 494 -5.01 -39.23 23.61
CA GLU A 494 -5.07 -38.99 25.06
C GLU A 494 -4.92 -40.28 25.90
N SER A 495 -4.93 -41.45 25.27
CA SER A 495 -4.78 -42.75 25.94
C SER A 495 -3.35 -43.31 25.87
N GLY A 496 -2.45 -42.68 25.14
CA GLY A 496 -1.06 -43.11 25.01
C GLY A 496 -0.81 -44.20 23.97
N GLU A 497 -1.81 -44.57 23.16
CA GLU A 497 -1.68 -45.52 22.05
C GLU A 497 -1.60 -44.76 20.71
N SER A 498 -0.66 -45.14 19.84
CA SER A 498 -0.44 -44.49 18.55
C SER A 498 -1.46 -44.92 17.49
N ALA A 499 -2.24 -43.98 16.96
CA ALA A 499 -3.13 -44.22 15.82
C ALA A 499 -2.55 -43.58 14.54
N VAL A 500 -2.57 -44.33 13.43
CA VAL A 500 -2.15 -43.89 12.10
C VAL A 500 -3.37 -43.36 11.36
N SER A 501 -3.37 -42.06 11.00
CA SER A 501 -4.40 -41.48 10.13
C SER A 501 -3.78 -40.96 8.84
N ALA A 502 -4.27 -41.45 7.69
CA ALA A 502 -3.92 -40.96 6.36
C ALA A 502 -4.88 -39.82 5.98
N GLY A 503 -4.35 -38.66 5.65
CA GLY A 503 -5.08 -37.67 4.87
C GLY A 503 -5.08 -36.25 5.41
N ALA A 504 -4.69 -35.29 4.54
CA ALA A 504 -4.87 -33.86 4.55
C ALA A 504 -4.33 -33.09 5.77
N GLY A 505 -3.17 -32.46 5.59
CA GLY A 505 -2.49 -31.64 6.60
C GLY A 505 -3.31 -30.46 7.09
N LYS A 506 -3.93 -30.60 8.25
CA LYS A 506 -4.33 -29.48 9.08
C LYS A 506 -3.20 -29.19 10.05
N CYS A 507 -2.73 -27.93 10.06
CA CYS A 507 -1.83 -27.45 11.10
C CYS A 507 -2.60 -27.36 12.41
N GLU A 508 -2.67 -28.44 13.18
CA GLU A 508 -3.07 -28.40 14.58
C GLU A 508 -1.82 -28.64 15.42
N ASN A 509 -1.37 -27.62 16.16
CA ASN A 509 -0.31 -27.79 17.16
C ASN A 509 -0.89 -28.44 18.41
N PRO A 510 -0.39 -29.59 18.86
CA PRO A 510 -0.69 -30.07 20.19
C PRO A 510 0.08 -29.24 21.23
N PRO A 511 -0.52 -28.89 22.36
CA PRO A 511 0.21 -28.27 23.47
C PRO A 511 1.07 -29.33 24.16
N GLY A 512 2.40 -29.18 24.09
CA GLY A 512 3.21 -29.98 25.00
C GLY A 512 4.61 -30.35 24.50
N SER A 513 5.63 -29.90 25.21
CA SER A 513 7.00 -30.49 25.34
C SER A 513 7.94 -30.49 24.14
N GLY A 514 7.73 -29.69 23.10
CA GLY A 514 8.69 -29.53 22.02
C GLY A 514 9.90 -28.69 22.47
N GLN A 515 11.10 -29.19 22.30
CA GLN A 515 12.34 -28.45 22.53
C GLN A 515 12.41 -27.31 21.50
N ILE A 516 12.46 -26.04 21.94
CA ILE A 516 12.57 -24.87 21.07
C ILE A 516 13.87 -24.98 20.27
N ARG A 517 13.77 -25.06 18.94
CA ARG A 517 14.95 -25.16 18.08
C ARG A 517 15.61 -23.79 17.86
N ASP A 518 16.94 -23.76 17.89
CA ASP A 518 17.74 -22.60 17.58
C ASP A 518 17.60 -22.20 16.11
N GLY A 519 17.73 -20.89 15.80
CA GLY A 519 17.70 -20.38 14.45
C GLY A 519 16.91 -19.08 14.31
N TRP A 520 16.64 -18.68 13.08
CA TRP A 520 15.81 -17.52 12.79
C TRP A 520 14.33 -17.88 12.93
N ALA A 521 13.58 -17.01 13.59
CA ALA A 521 12.14 -17.12 13.75
C ALA A 521 11.45 -15.81 13.39
N ALA A 522 10.27 -15.89 12.79
CA ALA A 522 9.38 -14.75 12.66
C ALA A 522 8.69 -14.48 14.01
N VAL A 523 8.44 -13.21 14.30
CA VAL A 523 7.63 -12.78 15.44
C VAL A 523 6.31 -12.25 14.89
N LEU A 524 5.21 -12.87 15.31
CA LEU A 524 3.86 -12.50 14.94
C LEU A 524 3.15 -11.88 16.16
N ILE A 525 2.40 -10.80 15.93
CA ILE A 525 1.55 -10.16 16.93
C ILE A 525 0.11 -10.29 16.49
N ASN A 526 -0.71 -10.99 17.27
CA ASN A 526 -2.08 -11.38 16.92
C ASN A 526 -2.13 -11.98 15.49
N GLY A 527 -1.19 -12.87 15.15
CA GLY A 527 -1.09 -13.49 13.83
C GLY A 527 -0.43 -12.64 12.72
N TYR A 528 -0.25 -11.34 12.92
CA TYR A 528 0.39 -10.45 11.94
C TYR A 528 1.91 -10.43 12.09
N ALA A 529 2.64 -10.68 11.02
CA ALA A 529 4.10 -10.68 11.04
C ALA A 529 4.66 -9.31 11.44
N ALA A 530 5.28 -9.21 12.61
CA ALA A 530 5.82 -7.97 13.17
C ALA A 530 7.32 -7.80 12.94
N GLY A 531 8.04 -8.88 12.62
CA GLY A 531 9.48 -8.86 12.35
C GLY A 531 10.15 -10.17 12.71
N GLY A 532 11.41 -10.17 13.12
CA GLY A 532 12.18 -11.38 13.38
C GLY A 532 12.99 -11.36 14.65
N ALA A 533 13.36 -12.56 15.10
CA ALA A 533 14.28 -12.80 16.21
C ALA A 533 15.22 -13.96 15.84
N LYS A 534 16.37 -14.03 16.50
CA LYS A 534 17.25 -15.18 16.44
C LYS A 534 17.20 -15.92 17.76
N ILE A 535 16.74 -17.17 17.75
CA ILE A 535 16.65 -18.02 18.92
C ILE A 535 17.99 -18.70 19.16
N THR A 536 18.43 -18.71 20.42
CA THR A 536 19.61 -19.46 20.88
C THR A 536 19.33 -19.93 22.31
N ASN A 537 19.33 -21.23 22.54
CA ASN A 537 19.04 -21.85 23.84
C ASN A 537 17.71 -21.34 24.45
N GLY A 538 16.65 -21.27 23.65
CA GLY A 538 15.33 -20.77 24.07
C GLY A 538 15.24 -19.27 24.30
N TYR A 539 16.31 -18.49 24.08
CA TYR A 539 16.32 -17.05 24.20
C TYR A 539 16.20 -16.38 22.82
N ALA A 540 15.18 -15.58 22.61
CA ALA A 540 14.94 -14.80 21.41
C ALA A 540 15.74 -13.49 21.45
N LYS A 541 16.83 -13.44 20.72
CA LYS A 541 17.57 -12.20 20.46
C LYS A 541 16.81 -11.34 19.46
N ASN A 542 16.42 -10.17 19.88
CA ASN A 542 15.58 -9.24 19.12
C ASN A 542 16.30 -8.67 17.88
N HIS A 543 15.61 -8.71 16.72
CA HIS A 543 16.05 -8.12 15.45
C HIS A 543 15.14 -6.98 14.96
N TYR A 544 14.26 -6.45 15.83
CA TYR A 544 13.43 -5.30 15.51
C TYR A 544 14.29 -4.05 15.28
N PRO A 545 14.10 -3.30 14.18
CA PRO A 545 14.98 -2.20 13.79
C PRO A 545 15.03 -1.09 14.85
N LYS A 546 16.21 -0.59 15.15
CA LYS A 546 16.42 0.47 16.14
C LYS A 546 15.57 1.72 15.89
N GLY A 547 15.39 2.12 14.62
CA GLY A 547 14.60 3.29 14.24
C GLY A 547 13.08 3.12 14.35
N LEU A 548 12.59 1.89 14.60
CA LEU A 548 11.16 1.60 14.77
C LEU A 548 10.78 1.29 16.23
N ARG A 549 11.75 1.25 17.14
CA ARG A 549 11.52 0.91 18.55
C ARG A 549 10.70 1.96 19.25
N ARG A 550 9.81 1.50 20.14
CA ARG A 550 9.14 2.38 21.07
C ARG A 550 10.17 2.94 22.06
N LEU A 551 10.15 4.24 22.23
CA LEU A 551 10.86 4.90 23.32
C LEU A 551 9.87 5.06 24.47
N THR A 552 9.70 3.99 25.28
CA THR A 552 8.80 3.91 26.47
C THR A 552 7.33 4.11 26.19
#